data_3cb7c5c2a370bb73382c87611c1b398d
#
_entry.id   3cb7c5c2a370bb73382c87611c1b398d
#
_cell.length_a   1.000
_cell.length_b   1.000
_cell.length_c   1.000
_cell.angle_alpha   90.00
_cell.angle_beta   90.00
_cell.angle_gamma   90.00
#
_symmetry.space_group_name_H-M   'P 1'
#
loop_
_entity.id
_entity.type
_entity.pdbx_description
1 polymer ?
#
loop_
_entity_poly.entity_id
_entity_poly.type
_entity_poly.pdbx_seq_one_letter_code
_entity_poly.pdbx_strand_id
1 'polypeptide(L)'
;PAATVMVPAKGKAAAGLQYTLAISPLDCMGCGVCVNVCPSDSLAMVSTESQLAQQDVFDYCVDNVSDKPALEDATVKGSQFKQPLLEFSGACAGCAETAYAKLVTQLFGDRMYVANATGCSSIWGGPAATSPYTVNAEGRGPAWSNSLFEDNAEHGLGMLLGHEAVRDRLVGKLEAMAANDKTPAETKDLIAAYLDTMADGEANAKAVEALVPALEAAAENGCPEAPEILQNKEYLNKKSVWIFGGDGWAYDIGYG
;
A
#
# COMPACT_ATOMS: atom_id res chain seq x y z
N PRO A 1 24.27 15.83 1.97
CA PRO A 1 24.09 15.17 0.68
C PRO A 1 24.67 16.00 -0.46
N ALA A 2 25.04 15.35 -1.55
CA ALA A 2 25.47 16.05 -2.76
C ALA A 2 24.41 17.06 -3.20
N ALA A 3 24.82 18.11 -3.92
CA ALA A 3 23.91 19.17 -4.32
C ALA A 3 22.77 18.60 -5.20
N THR A 4 21.57 18.65 -4.68
CA THR A 4 20.36 18.26 -5.40
C THR A 4 19.79 19.46 -6.14
N VAL A 5 19.49 19.31 -7.41
CA VAL A 5 18.78 20.35 -8.17
C VAL A 5 17.29 20.31 -7.78
N MET A 6 16.84 21.38 -7.17
CA MET A 6 15.42 21.56 -6.84
C MET A 6 14.85 22.71 -7.67
N VAL A 7 13.64 22.52 -8.14
CA VAL A 7 12.89 23.54 -8.89
C VAL A 7 11.54 23.80 -8.23
N PRO A 8 10.97 25.01 -8.33
CA PRO A 8 9.62 25.25 -7.81
C PRO A 8 8.60 24.29 -8.43
N ALA A 9 7.81 23.64 -7.59
CA ALA A 9 6.76 22.75 -8.07
C ALA A 9 5.68 23.51 -8.85
N LYS A 10 5.19 22.91 -9.92
CA LYS A 10 4.18 23.54 -10.80
C LYS A 10 2.76 23.15 -10.40
N GLY A 11 1.87 24.10 -10.48
CA GLY A 11 0.44 23.93 -10.20
C GLY A 11 0.01 24.57 -8.88
N LYS A 12 -1.26 25.00 -8.82
CA LYS A 12 -1.81 25.68 -7.63
C LYS A 12 -1.77 24.82 -6.36
N ALA A 13 -2.03 23.53 -6.50
CA ALA A 13 -2.04 22.58 -5.39
C ALA A 13 -0.64 22.38 -4.78
N ALA A 14 0.43 22.54 -5.56
CA ALA A 14 1.81 22.39 -5.13
C ALA A 14 2.53 23.72 -4.88
N ALA A 15 1.78 24.82 -4.77
CA ALA A 15 2.36 26.15 -4.56
C ALA A 15 3.19 26.21 -3.27
N GLY A 16 4.42 26.73 -3.36
CA GLY A 16 5.35 26.81 -2.23
C GLY A 16 6.18 25.55 -1.99
N LEU A 17 5.92 24.46 -2.69
CA LEU A 17 6.74 23.26 -2.65
C LEU A 17 7.90 23.32 -3.64
N GLN A 18 8.94 22.53 -3.38
CA GLN A 18 10.05 22.29 -4.30
C GLN A 18 9.90 20.87 -4.87
N TYR A 19 10.30 20.71 -6.12
CA TYR A 19 10.32 19.42 -6.81
C TYR A 19 11.75 19.03 -7.14
N THR A 20 12.06 17.78 -6.92
CA THR A 20 13.29 17.13 -7.41
C THR A 20 12.96 15.74 -7.95
N LEU A 21 13.79 15.23 -8.82
CA LEU A 21 13.76 13.85 -9.28
C LEU A 21 15.07 13.18 -8.83
N ALA A 22 14.96 12.24 -7.92
CA ALA A 22 16.08 11.41 -7.48
C ALA A 22 15.98 10.02 -8.11
N ILE A 23 17.13 9.44 -8.42
CA ILE A 23 17.25 8.08 -8.96
C ILE A 23 18.27 7.36 -8.09
N SER A 24 18.00 6.08 -7.76
CA SER A 24 18.99 5.20 -7.16
C SER A 24 19.91 4.61 -8.26
N PRO A 25 21.16 5.03 -8.37
CA PRO A 25 22.08 4.46 -9.35
C PRO A 25 22.40 2.98 -9.10
N LEU A 26 22.35 2.54 -7.84
CA LEU A 26 22.66 1.16 -7.46
C LEU A 26 21.52 0.19 -7.82
N ASP A 27 20.27 0.67 -7.81
CA ASP A 27 19.10 -0.14 -8.14
C ASP A 27 18.67 -0.03 -9.61
N CYS A 28 19.21 0.94 -10.34
CA CYS A 28 18.92 1.15 -11.74
C CYS A 28 19.53 0.01 -12.61
N MET A 29 18.68 -0.82 -13.22
CA MET A 29 19.12 -1.91 -14.08
C MET A 29 19.54 -1.49 -15.50
N GLY A 30 19.54 -0.19 -15.82
CA GLY A 30 20.01 0.32 -17.10
C GLY A 30 19.15 -0.02 -18.32
N CYS A 31 17.86 -0.29 -18.15
CA CYS A 31 16.99 -0.75 -19.25
C CYS A 31 16.66 0.31 -20.31
N GLY A 32 16.92 1.58 -20.08
CA GLY A 32 16.71 2.67 -21.03
C GLY A 32 15.25 3.06 -21.30
N VAL A 33 14.26 2.43 -20.67
CA VAL A 33 12.83 2.72 -20.92
C VAL A 33 12.50 4.17 -20.63
N CYS A 34 12.96 4.72 -19.51
CA CYS A 34 12.70 6.12 -19.13
C CYS A 34 13.26 7.13 -20.16
N VAL A 35 14.42 6.84 -20.74
CA VAL A 35 15.03 7.68 -21.78
C VAL A 35 14.20 7.61 -23.07
N ASN A 36 13.82 6.40 -23.49
CA ASN A 36 13.08 6.20 -24.73
C ASN A 36 11.66 6.78 -24.72
N VAL A 37 11.02 6.90 -23.53
CA VAL A 37 9.66 7.47 -23.41
C VAL A 37 9.64 8.92 -22.97
N CYS A 38 10.80 9.54 -22.74
CA CYS A 38 10.88 10.94 -22.32
C CYS A 38 10.42 11.88 -23.44
N PRO A 39 9.30 12.64 -23.28
CA PRO A 39 8.75 13.42 -24.37
C PRO A 39 9.57 14.69 -24.70
N SER A 40 10.55 15.02 -23.84
CA SER A 40 11.40 16.20 -23.98
C SER A 40 12.89 15.87 -24.16
N ASP A 41 13.24 14.60 -24.37
CA ASP A 41 14.60 14.11 -24.50
C ASP A 41 15.55 14.63 -23.40
N SER A 42 15.01 14.77 -22.18
CA SER A 42 15.72 15.36 -21.03
C SER A 42 16.50 14.34 -20.20
N LEU A 43 16.44 13.06 -20.57
CA LEU A 43 17.13 11.97 -19.87
C LEU A 43 18.16 11.35 -20.79
N ALA A 44 19.26 10.89 -20.22
CA ALA A 44 20.33 10.20 -20.92
C ALA A 44 20.86 9.04 -20.10
N MET A 45 21.25 7.94 -20.77
CA MET A 45 22.01 6.86 -20.13
C MET A 45 23.47 7.28 -19.98
N VAL A 46 24.00 7.10 -18.78
CA VAL A 46 25.41 7.36 -18.45
C VAL A 46 25.96 6.21 -17.62
N SER A 47 27.28 6.15 -17.40
CA SER A 47 27.85 5.09 -16.58
C SER A 47 27.43 5.24 -15.12
N THR A 48 27.14 4.12 -14.44
CA THR A 48 26.75 4.08 -13.03
C THR A 48 27.79 4.76 -12.14
N GLU A 49 29.08 4.53 -12.40
CA GLU A 49 30.20 5.09 -11.66
C GLU A 49 30.16 6.62 -11.61
N SER A 50 29.74 7.25 -12.72
CA SER A 50 29.62 8.71 -12.80
C SER A 50 28.51 9.28 -11.93
N GLN A 51 27.57 8.45 -11.48
CA GLN A 51 26.37 8.85 -10.75
C GLN A 51 26.31 8.34 -9.31
N LEU A 52 27.30 7.60 -8.83
CA LEU A 52 27.27 7.02 -7.47
C LEU A 52 27.01 8.06 -6.37
N ALA A 53 27.47 9.31 -6.53
CA ALA A 53 27.18 10.38 -5.58
C ALA A 53 25.69 10.74 -5.46
N GLN A 54 24.86 10.34 -6.43
CA GLN A 54 23.41 10.55 -6.38
C GLN A 54 22.70 9.52 -5.49
N GLN A 55 23.37 8.42 -5.12
CA GLN A 55 22.80 7.47 -4.16
C GLN A 55 22.53 8.14 -2.81
N ASP A 56 23.48 8.92 -2.30
CA ASP A 56 23.30 9.66 -1.04
C ASP A 56 22.11 10.63 -1.09
N VAL A 57 21.81 11.18 -2.28
CA VAL A 57 20.64 12.06 -2.48
C VAL A 57 19.35 11.26 -2.45
N PHE A 58 19.32 10.10 -3.11
CA PHE A 58 18.17 9.20 -3.13
C PHE A 58 17.86 8.72 -1.72
N ASP A 59 18.86 8.20 -0.99
CA ASP A 59 18.70 7.70 0.38
C ASP A 59 18.21 8.81 1.31
N TYR A 60 18.78 10.02 1.19
CA TYR A 60 18.29 11.16 1.96
C TYR A 60 16.82 11.50 1.66
N CYS A 61 16.40 11.42 0.39
CA CYS A 61 15.00 11.67 0.03
C CYS A 61 14.07 10.61 0.63
N VAL A 62 14.47 9.35 0.60
CA VAL A 62 13.68 8.25 1.18
C VAL A 62 13.50 8.44 2.69
N ASP A 63 14.60 8.77 3.40
CA ASP A 63 14.60 8.84 4.86
C ASP A 63 13.96 10.13 5.42
N ASN A 64 14.03 11.24 4.68
CA ASN A 64 13.77 12.57 5.24
C ASN A 64 12.66 13.35 4.53
N VAL A 65 12.18 12.91 3.37
CA VAL A 65 11.12 13.62 2.64
C VAL A 65 9.79 12.96 2.94
N SER A 66 8.97 13.61 3.76
CA SER A 66 7.62 13.14 4.07
C SER A 66 6.65 13.41 2.91
N ASP A 67 5.59 12.61 2.84
CA ASP A 67 4.47 12.82 1.93
C ASP A 67 3.89 14.23 2.08
N LYS A 68 3.51 14.82 0.97
CA LYS A 68 2.88 16.14 0.91
C LYS A 68 1.47 15.99 0.33
N PRO A 69 0.42 16.36 1.05
CA PRO A 69 -0.96 16.26 0.58
C PRO A 69 -1.28 17.36 -0.46
N ALA A 70 -0.41 17.50 -1.47
CA ALA A 70 -0.51 18.54 -2.46
C ALA A 70 -1.37 18.15 -3.67
N LEU A 71 -1.56 16.86 -3.89
CA LEU A 71 -2.30 16.30 -5.02
C LEU A 71 -3.25 15.22 -4.51
N GLU A 72 -4.32 15.00 -5.23
CA GLU A 72 -5.31 13.98 -4.92
C GLU A 72 -4.72 12.58 -5.16
N ASP A 73 -4.62 11.77 -4.12
CA ASP A 73 -3.95 10.48 -4.11
C ASP A 73 -4.58 9.46 -5.07
N ALA A 74 -5.88 9.52 -5.25
CA ALA A 74 -6.63 8.65 -6.15
C ALA A 74 -6.40 8.95 -7.64
N THR A 75 -5.63 9.97 -7.99
CA THR A 75 -5.24 10.25 -9.37
C THR A 75 -3.93 9.58 -9.73
N VAL A 76 -3.74 9.22 -11.01
CA VAL A 76 -2.46 8.66 -11.50
C VAL A 76 -1.30 9.59 -11.17
N LYS A 77 -1.47 10.90 -11.33
CA LYS A 77 -0.42 11.87 -11.02
C LYS A 77 -0.16 11.97 -9.51
N GLY A 78 -1.21 12.04 -8.70
CA GLY A 78 -1.09 12.19 -7.24
C GLY A 78 -0.47 10.95 -6.60
N SER A 79 -0.86 9.76 -7.03
CA SER A 79 -0.31 8.49 -6.52
C SER A 79 1.20 8.38 -6.67
N GLN A 80 1.80 9.04 -7.69
CA GLN A 80 3.26 9.01 -7.93
C GLN A 80 4.07 9.82 -6.90
N PHE A 81 3.42 10.64 -6.08
CA PHE A 81 4.05 11.41 -5.00
C PHE A 81 3.90 10.78 -3.62
N LYS A 82 3.24 9.62 -3.54
CA LYS A 82 3.21 8.81 -2.33
C LYS A 82 4.47 7.96 -2.23
N GLN A 83 4.81 7.53 -1.02
CA GLN A 83 5.87 6.54 -0.82
C GLN A 83 5.51 5.28 -1.61
N PRO A 84 6.37 4.81 -2.52
CA PRO A 84 6.14 3.56 -3.22
C PRO A 84 6.27 2.38 -2.26
N LEU A 85 5.31 1.46 -2.32
CA LEU A 85 5.34 0.22 -1.53
C LEU A 85 5.74 -0.99 -2.38
N LEU A 86 6.10 -0.76 -3.63
CA LEU A 86 6.74 -1.70 -4.54
C LEU A 86 7.73 -0.93 -5.41
N GLU A 87 9.01 -1.25 -5.30
CA GLU A 87 10.08 -0.73 -6.14
C GLU A 87 11.17 -1.77 -6.39
N PHE A 88 11.93 -1.59 -7.48
CA PHE A 88 13.12 -2.39 -7.79
C PHE A 88 12.84 -3.90 -7.84
N SER A 89 11.80 -4.27 -8.57
CA SER A 89 11.29 -5.65 -8.60
C SER A 89 12.27 -6.68 -9.19
N GLY A 90 13.32 -6.26 -9.88
CA GLY A 90 14.23 -7.17 -10.60
C GLY A 90 13.61 -7.90 -11.80
N ALA A 91 12.42 -7.50 -12.22
CA ALA A 91 11.75 -8.03 -13.40
C ALA A 91 12.46 -7.61 -14.69
N CYS A 92 12.06 -8.22 -15.82
CA CYS A 92 12.61 -7.88 -17.13
C CYS A 92 12.44 -6.39 -17.46
N ALA A 93 13.37 -5.84 -18.22
CA ALA A 93 13.26 -4.47 -18.71
C ALA A 93 11.96 -4.25 -19.49
N GLY A 94 11.20 -3.21 -19.10
CA GLY A 94 9.91 -2.90 -19.71
C GLY A 94 8.77 -3.86 -19.36
N CYS A 95 8.89 -4.65 -18.29
CA CYS A 95 7.82 -5.54 -17.83
C CYS A 95 6.55 -4.75 -17.50
N ALA A 96 5.46 -5.03 -18.20
CA ALA A 96 4.18 -4.38 -17.99
C ALA A 96 3.53 -4.80 -16.66
N GLU A 97 3.72 -6.04 -16.23
CA GLU A 97 3.15 -6.56 -14.98
C GLU A 97 3.58 -5.73 -13.76
N THR A 98 4.87 -5.43 -13.65
CA THR A 98 5.40 -4.63 -12.54
C THR A 98 4.87 -3.20 -12.52
N ALA A 99 4.56 -2.62 -13.67
CA ALA A 99 3.96 -1.28 -13.75
C ALA A 99 2.54 -1.27 -13.16
N TYR A 100 1.73 -2.28 -13.45
CA TYR A 100 0.40 -2.43 -12.86
C TYR A 100 0.49 -2.73 -11.36
N ALA A 101 1.34 -3.67 -10.95
CA ALA A 101 1.55 -4.00 -9.55
C ALA A 101 1.99 -2.77 -8.75
N LYS A 102 2.91 -1.95 -9.28
CA LYS A 102 3.33 -0.69 -8.65
C LYS A 102 2.18 0.28 -8.49
N LEU A 103 1.39 0.51 -9.54
CA LEU A 103 0.24 1.42 -9.48
C LEU A 103 -0.77 0.99 -8.41
N VAL A 104 -1.12 -0.29 -8.40
CA VAL A 104 -2.08 -0.85 -7.43
C VAL A 104 -1.56 -0.75 -6.01
N THR A 105 -0.27 -1.03 -5.78
CA THR A 105 0.33 -0.90 -4.44
C THR A 105 0.46 0.55 -3.97
N GLN A 106 0.64 1.51 -4.87
CA GLN A 106 0.61 2.93 -4.49
C GLN A 106 -0.79 3.41 -4.09
N LEU A 107 -1.85 2.82 -4.66
CA LEU A 107 -3.23 3.19 -4.35
C LEU A 107 -3.78 2.47 -3.10
N PHE A 108 -3.38 1.22 -2.88
CA PHE A 108 -4.03 0.34 -1.91
C PHE A 108 -3.06 -0.37 -0.96
N GLY A 109 -1.75 -0.18 -1.13
CA GLY A 109 -0.72 -1.00 -0.49
C GLY A 109 -0.76 -1.04 1.03
N ASP A 110 -1.16 0.05 1.68
CA ASP A 110 -1.30 0.16 3.14
C ASP A 110 -2.38 -0.78 3.74
N ARG A 111 -3.28 -1.27 2.91
CA ARG A 111 -4.42 -2.13 3.28
C ARG A 111 -4.63 -3.29 2.31
N MET A 112 -3.58 -3.73 1.64
CA MET A 112 -3.64 -4.67 0.52
C MET A 112 -3.25 -6.08 0.94
N TYR A 113 -4.05 -7.07 0.54
CA TYR A 113 -3.67 -8.47 0.49
C TYR A 113 -3.46 -8.91 -0.94
N VAL A 114 -2.39 -9.63 -1.20
CA VAL A 114 -2.04 -10.17 -2.51
C VAL A 114 -2.03 -11.69 -2.46
N ALA A 115 -2.94 -12.31 -3.19
CA ALA A 115 -2.89 -13.71 -3.56
C ALA A 115 -2.16 -13.82 -4.90
N ASN A 116 -0.99 -14.44 -4.92
CA ASN A 116 -0.13 -14.48 -6.10
C ASN A 116 -0.06 -15.89 -6.67
N ALA A 117 -0.32 -16.04 -7.98
CA ALA A 117 -0.10 -17.29 -8.68
C ALA A 117 1.39 -17.53 -8.93
N THR A 118 1.83 -18.76 -8.83
CA THR A 118 3.20 -19.14 -9.18
C THR A 118 3.51 -18.74 -10.63
N GLY A 119 4.57 -17.96 -10.81
CA GLY A 119 4.99 -17.41 -12.10
C GLY A 119 6.03 -16.30 -11.91
N CYS A 120 6.12 -15.35 -12.85
CA CYS A 120 7.09 -14.26 -12.77
C CYS A 120 6.90 -13.41 -11.50
N SER A 121 5.68 -13.09 -11.14
CA SER A 121 5.37 -12.30 -9.94
C SER A 121 5.75 -12.99 -8.62
N SER A 122 5.79 -14.32 -8.59
CA SER A 122 6.36 -15.06 -7.44
C SER A 122 7.88 -15.02 -7.40
N ILE A 123 8.52 -14.95 -8.57
CA ILE A 123 9.99 -14.92 -8.66
C ILE A 123 10.54 -13.55 -8.25
N TRP A 124 9.96 -12.47 -8.73
CA TRP A 124 10.42 -11.14 -8.34
C TRP A 124 9.80 -10.64 -7.01
N GLY A 125 8.65 -11.16 -6.60
CA GLY A 125 7.93 -10.71 -5.40
C GLY A 125 8.14 -11.58 -4.14
N GLY A 126 8.47 -12.87 -4.31
CA GLY A 126 8.50 -13.85 -3.23
C GLY A 126 9.76 -13.94 -2.38
N PRO A 127 10.98 -13.80 -2.93
CA PRO A 127 12.20 -13.97 -2.13
C PRO A 127 12.32 -12.88 -1.07
N ALA A 128 12.40 -13.26 0.21
CA ALA A 128 12.45 -12.32 1.32
C ALA A 128 13.65 -11.35 1.26
N ALA A 129 14.80 -11.82 0.79
CA ALA A 129 16.02 -11.01 0.70
C ALA A 129 15.99 -9.95 -0.41
N THR A 130 15.15 -10.13 -1.42
CA THR A 130 15.06 -9.26 -2.61
C THR A 130 13.62 -8.83 -2.91
N SER A 131 12.73 -8.93 -1.93
CA SER A 131 11.34 -8.54 -2.10
C SER A 131 11.24 -7.05 -2.44
N PRO A 132 10.52 -6.69 -3.50
CA PRO A 132 10.30 -5.29 -3.87
C PRO A 132 9.21 -4.62 -3.02
N TYR A 133 8.49 -5.39 -2.22
CA TYR A 133 7.44 -4.89 -1.34
C TYR A 133 8.03 -4.37 -0.03
N THR A 134 7.47 -3.27 0.46
CA THR A 134 7.86 -2.63 1.72
C THR A 134 6.64 -2.12 2.49
N VAL A 135 6.89 -1.48 3.62
CA VAL A 135 5.86 -0.86 4.47
C VAL A 135 6.07 0.66 4.52
N ASN A 136 4.99 1.39 4.81
CA ASN A 136 5.04 2.82 5.06
C ASN A 136 5.56 3.14 6.49
N ALA A 137 5.60 4.43 6.84
CA ALA A 137 6.07 4.90 8.15
C ALA A 137 5.26 4.35 9.33
N GLU A 138 3.99 3.97 9.11
CA GLU A 138 3.13 3.34 10.11
C GLU A 138 3.30 1.82 10.18
N GLY A 139 4.24 1.24 9.43
CA GLY A 139 4.47 -0.20 9.38
C GLY A 139 3.41 -0.98 8.59
N ARG A 140 2.63 -0.30 7.73
CA ARG A 140 1.59 -0.91 6.89
C ARG A 140 2.07 -1.07 5.46
N GLY A 141 1.82 -2.22 4.87
CA GLY A 141 2.16 -2.53 3.48
C GLY A 141 1.44 -3.77 2.99
N PRO A 142 1.66 -4.17 1.72
CA PRO A 142 1.02 -5.35 1.16
C PRO A 142 1.37 -6.62 1.94
N ALA A 143 0.34 -7.38 2.31
CA ALA A 143 0.51 -8.75 2.79
C ALA A 143 0.45 -9.69 1.58
N TRP A 144 1.56 -10.35 1.28
CA TRP A 144 1.74 -11.14 0.07
C TRP A 144 1.81 -12.63 0.40
N SER A 145 1.07 -13.45 -0.33
CA SER A 145 1.07 -14.89 -0.22
C SER A 145 1.03 -15.54 -1.59
N ASN A 146 1.91 -16.51 -1.82
CA ASN A 146 1.93 -17.28 -3.06
C ASN A 146 1.06 -18.53 -2.94
N SER A 147 0.34 -18.85 -3.99
CA SER A 147 -0.37 -20.11 -4.16
C SER A 147 0.25 -20.95 -5.26
N LEU A 148 -0.30 -22.13 -5.49
CA LEU A 148 -0.02 -22.88 -6.71
C LEU A 148 -0.64 -22.17 -7.93
N PHE A 149 -0.15 -22.53 -9.10
CA PHE A 149 -0.61 -21.96 -10.37
C PHE A 149 -2.12 -22.25 -10.60
N GLU A 150 -2.59 -23.42 -10.16
CA GLU A 150 -3.94 -23.91 -10.42
C GLU A 150 -5.01 -23.38 -9.46
N ASP A 151 -4.63 -22.90 -8.27
CA ASP A 151 -5.58 -22.60 -7.18
C ASP A 151 -5.61 -21.14 -6.73
N ASN A 152 -5.02 -20.23 -7.49
CA ASN A 152 -4.85 -18.86 -7.05
C ASN A 152 -6.17 -18.10 -6.91
N ALA A 153 -7.17 -18.40 -7.73
CA ALA A 153 -8.48 -17.78 -7.65
C ALA A 153 -9.17 -18.16 -6.32
N GLU A 154 -9.15 -19.46 -5.98
CA GLU A 154 -9.69 -19.99 -4.73
C GLU A 154 -8.92 -19.48 -3.52
N HIS A 155 -7.59 -19.39 -3.63
CA HIS A 155 -6.74 -18.83 -2.58
C HIS A 155 -7.10 -17.37 -2.29
N GLY A 156 -7.23 -16.54 -3.32
CA GLY A 156 -7.62 -15.14 -3.18
C GLY A 156 -9.04 -14.97 -2.61
N LEU A 157 -9.98 -15.80 -3.08
CA LEU A 157 -11.34 -15.83 -2.53
C LEU A 157 -11.31 -16.25 -1.06
N GLY A 158 -10.52 -17.27 -0.69
CA GLY A 158 -10.36 -17.72 0.68
C GLY A 158 -9.79 -16.64 1.59
N MET A 159 -8.80 -15.86 1.12
CA MET A 159 -8.26 -14.71 1.86
C MET A 159 -9.33 -13.65 2.12
N LEU A 160 -10.15 -13.33 1.11
CA LEU A 160 -11.25 -12.38 1.25
C LEU A 160 -12.27 -12.86 2.29
N LEU A 161 -12.80 -14.07 2.10
CA LEU A 161 -13.83 -14.64 2.98
C LEU A 161 -13.32 -14.81 4.43
N GLY A 162 -12.06 -15.20 4.60
CA GLY A 162 -11.45 -15.32 5.92
C GLY A 162 -11.34 -13.97 6.62
N HIS A 163 -10.94 -12.93 5.91
CA HIS A 163 -10.89 -11.57 6.44
C HIS A 163 -12.30 -11.06 6.80
N GLU A 164 -13.27 -11.23 5.91
CA GLU A 164 -14.65 -10.80 6.14
C GLU A 164 -15.28 -11.51 7.33
N ALA A 165 -15.10 -12.83 7.45
CA ALA A 165 -15.63 -13.59 8.59
C ALA A 165 -15.08 -13.10 9.95
N VAL A 166 -13.80 -12.74 10.03
CA VAL A 166 -13.25 -12.15 11.26
C VAL A 166 -13.83 -10.77 11.49
N ARG A 167 -13.89 -9.94 10.46
CA ARG A 167 -14.42 -8.57 10.54
C ARG A 167 -15.88 -8.56 10.97
N ASP A 168 -16.73 -9.40 10.37
CA ASP A 168 -18.15 -9.50 10.72
C ASP A 168 -18.36 -9.93 12.18
N ARG A 169 -17.53 -10.83 12.69
CA ARG A 169 -17.54 -11.20 14.11
C ARG A 169 -17.22 -10.00 15.01
N LEU A 170 -16.25 -9.16 14.63
CA LEU A 170 -15.91 -7.94 15.38
C LEU A 170 -17.03 -6.90 15.29
N VAL A 171 -17.66 -6.78 14.12
CA VAL A 171 -18.84 -5.91 13.92
C VAL A 171 -19.97 -6.32 14.88
N GLY A 172 -20.29 -7.61 14.96
CA GLY A 172 -21.30 -8.09 15.90
C GLY A 172 -20.99 -7.74 17.37
N LYS A 173 -19.70 -7.73 17.75
CA LYS A 173 -19.30 -7.29 19.09
C LYS A 173 -19.44 -5.78 19.29
N LEU A 174 -19.09 -4.98 18.28
CA LEU A 174 -19.29 -3.54 18.30
C LEU A 174 -20.78 -3.16 18.42
N GLU A 175 -21.64 -3.86 17.68
CA GLU A 175 -23.10 -3.69 17.77
C GLU A 175 -23.62 -4.06 19.16
N ALA A 176 -23.13 -5.14 19.76
CA ALA A 176 -23.47 -5.51 21.13
C ALA A 176 -23.03 -4.44 22.14
N MET A 177 -21.83 -3.86 21.96
CA MET A 177 -21.36 -2.73 22.77
C MET A 177 -22.27 -1.50 22.59
N ALA A 178 -22.66 -1.17 21.36
CA ALA A 178 -23.52 -0.04 21.07
C ALA A 178 -24.92 -0.18 21.70
N ALA A 179 -25.44 -1.42 21.74
CA ALA A 179 -26.71 -1.73 22.37
C ALA A 179 -26.68 -1.72 23.90
N ASN A 180 -25.52 -1.77 24.52
CA ASN A 180 -25.36 -1.79 25.96
C ASN A 180 -25.56 -0.38 26.56
N ASP A 181 -26.46 -0.26 27.55
CA ASP A 181 -26.75 1.03 28.21
C ASP A 181 -25.56 1.59 28.99
N LYS A 182 -24.62 0.75 29.40
CA LYS A 182 -23.40 1.18 30.12
C LYS A 182 -22.33 1.77 29.21
N THR A 183 -22.45 1.60 27.89
CA THR A 183 -21.50 2.16 26.92
C THR A 183 -21.71 3.67 26.81
N PRO A 184 -20.65 4.49 26.95
CA PRO A 184 -20.73 5.94 26.81
C PRO A 184 -21.30 6.36 25.46
N ALA A 185 -22.07 7.45 25.43
CA ALA A 185 -22.68 7.95 24.18
C ALA A 185 -21.62 8.27 23.12
N GLU A 186 -20.51 8.87 23.51
CA GLU A 186 -19.38 9.14 22.60
C GLU A 186 -18.83 7.88 21.94
N THR A 187 -18.69 6.78 22.68
CA THR A 187 -18.25 5.49 22.13
C THR A 187 -19.28 4.91 21.17
N LYS A 188 -20.58 5.07 21.46
CA LYS A 188 -21.67 4.65 20.55
C LYS A 188 -21.63 5.42 19.24
N ASP A 189 -21.36 6.73 19.29
CA ASP A 189 -21.24 7.57 18.11
C ASP A 189 -20.02 7.16 17.25
N LEU A 190 -18.89 6.81 17.87
CA LEU A 190 -17.71 6.29 17.17
C LEU A 190 -17.97 4.93 16.52
N ILE A 191 -18.69 4.04 17.19
CA ILE A 191 -19.11 2.75 16.60
C ILE A 191 -20.03 2.99 15.39
N ALA A 192 -21.01 3.89 15.51
CA ALA A 192 -21.89 4.23 14.40
C ALA A 192 -21.12 4.78 13.19
N ALA A 193 -20.19 5.72 13.43
CA ALA A 193 -19.33 6.26 12.39
C ALA A 193 -18.47 5.18 11.71
N TYR A 194 -17.96 4.21 12.47
CA TYR A 194 -17.25 3.06 11.92
C TYR A 194 -18.16 2.21 11.01
N LEU A 195 -19.36 1.88 11.46
CA LEU A 195 -20.32 1.07 10.69
C LEU A 195 -20.74 1.77 9.39
N ASP A 196 -20.94 3.08 9.41
CA ASP A 196 -21.32 3.87 8.23
C ASP A 196 -20.19 3.94 7.17
N THR A 197 -18.93 3.76 7.60
CA THR A 197 -17.76 3.88 6.71
C THR A 197 -17.20 2.56 6.22
N MET A 198 -17.79 1.42 6.57
CA MET A 198 -17.24 0.08 6.30
C MET A 198 -16.92 -0.19 4.82
N ALA A 199 -17.59 0.49 3.89
CA ALA A 199 -17.39 0.33 2.46
C ALA A 199 -16.29 1.23 1.88
N ASP A 200 -15.92 2.30 2.55
CA ASP A 200 -14.93 3.27 2.09
C ASP A 200 -13.60 3.06 2.83
N GLY A 201 -12.53 2.72 2.10
CA GLY A 201 -11.24 2.39 2.71
C GLY A 201 -10.58 3.53 3.48
N GLU A 202 -10.70 4.78 3.00
CA GLU A 202 -10.07 5.93 3.65
C GLU A 202 -10.90 6.45 4.83
N ALA A 203 -12.22 6.57 4.64
CA ALA A 203 -13.12 6.97 5.71
C ALA A 203 -13.12 5.94 6.84
N ASN A 204 -13.10 4.65 6.49
CA ASN A 204 -13.03 3.55 7.45
C ASN A 204 -11.72 3.58 8.25
N ALA A 205 -10.57 3.82 7.63
CA ALA A 205 -9.30 3.92 8.33
C ALA A 205 -9.32 5.03 9.39
N LYS A 206 -9.85 6.20 9.06
CA LYS A 206 -10.01 7.32 10.00
C LYS A 206 -10.99 6.98 11.14
N ALA A 207 -12.08 6.30 10.82
CA ALA A 207 -13.04 5.86 11.83
C ALA A 207 -12.43 4.83 12.80
N VAL A 208 -11.63 3.89 12.30
CA VAL A 208 -10.88 2.93 13.14
C VAL A 208 -9.87 3.64 14.04
N GLU A 209 -9.14 4.61 13.50
CA GLU A 209 -8.16 5.40 14.25
C GLU A 209 -8.82 6.16 15.43
N ALA A 210 -10.02 6.70 15.22
CA ALA A 210 -10.80 7.36 16.26
C ALA A 210 -11.43 6.36 17.26
N LEU A 211 -11.82 5.17 16.80
CA LEU A 211 -12.50 4.17 17.63
C LEU A 211 -11.55 3.43 18.57
N VAL A 212 -10.32 3.13 18.17
CA VAL A 212 -9.38 2.31 18.95
C VAL A 212 -9.12 2.86 20.35
N PRO A 213 -8.86 4.16 20.58
CA PRO A 213 -8.69 4.69 21.94
C PRO A 213 -9.92 4.52 22.83
N ALA A 214 -11.13 4.63 22.28
CA ALA A 214 -12.36 4.41 23.02
C ALA A 214 -12.55 2.93 23.40
N LEU A 215 -12.10 2.00 22.56
CA LEU A 215 -12.07 0.56 22.87
C LEU A 215 -11.04 0.24 23.95
N GLU A 216 -9.88 0.88 23.94
CA GLU A 216 -8.87 0.74 24.99
C GLU A 216 -9.41 1.19 26.34
N ALA A 217 -10.03 2.35 26.40
CA ALA A 217 -10.70 2.84 27.61
C ALA A 217 -11.86 1.92 28.06
N ALA A 218 -12.62 1.36 27.10
CA ALA A 218 -13.70 0.41 27.44
C ALA A 218 -13.15 -0.88 28.03
N ALA A 219 -12.03 -1.39 27.52
CA ALA A 219 -11.37 -2.58 28.05
C ALA A 219 -10.87 -2.35 29.49
N GLU A 220 -10.25 -1.19 29.78
CA GLU A 220 -9.82 -0.81 31.12
C GLU A 220 -10.99 -0.70 32.10
N ASN A 221 -12.16 -0.30 31.65
CA ASN A 221 -13.39 -0.21 32.41
C ASN A 221 -14.16 -1.56 32.50
N GLY A 222 -13.57 -2.66 32.04
CA GLY A 222 -14.10 -4.01 32.18
C GLY A 222 -15.20 -4.38 31.17
N CYS A 223 -15.23 -3.74 30.00
CA CYS A 223 -16.10 -4.16 28.90
C CYS A 223 -15.64 -5.52 28.35
N PRO A 224 -16.49 -6.56 28.35
CA PRO A 224 -16.09 -7.92 28.01
C PRO A 224 -15.79 -8.11 26.49
N GLU A 225 -16.37 -7.29 25.62
CA GLU A 225 -16.19 -7.36 24.16
C GLU A 225 -14.88 -6.70 23.70
N ALA A 226 -14.46 -5.63 24.38
CA ALA A 226 -13.36 -4.77 23.95
C ALA A 226 -11.99 -5.50 23.83
N PRO A 227 -11.59 -6.40 24.73
CA PRO A 227 -10.30 -7.09 24.61
C PRO A 227 -10.15 -7.90 23.33
N GLU A 228 -11.19 -8.63 22.91
CA GLU A 228 -11.13 -9.41 21.67
C GLU A 228 -11.10 -8.53 20.44
N ILE A 229 -11.84 -7.41 20.44
CA ILE A 229 -11.81 -6.44 19.35
C ILE A 229 -10.39 -5.85 19.23
N LEU A 230 -9.79 -5.46 20.34
CA LEU A 230 -8.42 -4.90 20.36
C LEU A 230 -7.36 -5.91 19.93
N GLN A 231 -7.51 -7.18 20.32
CA GLN A 231 -6.58 -8.24 19.91
C GLN A 231 -6.59 -8.45 18.38
N ASN A 232 -7.71 -8.13 17.72
CA ASN A 232 -7.90 -8.33 16.29
C ASN A 232 -8.16 -6.99 15.56
N LYS A 233 -7.68 -5.87 16.10
CA LYS A 233 -7.99 -4.52 15.59
C LYS A 233 -7.57 -4.29 14.14
N GLU A 234 -6.56 -5.00 13.64
CA GLU A 234 -6.13 -4.92 12.25
C GLU A 234 -7.20 -5.37 11.25
N TYR A 235 -8.15 -6.22 11.66
CA TYR A 235 -9.27 -6.66 10.84
C TYR A 235 -10.41 -5.63 10.78
N LEU A 236 -10.42 -4.60 11.61
CA LEU A 236 -11.42 -3.52 11.53
C LEU A 236 -11.26 -2.70 10.25
N ASN A 237 -10.03 -2.52 9.79
CA ASN A 237 -9.75 -1.79 8.56
C ASN A 237 -10.24 -2.55 7.34
N LYS A 238 -10.91 -1.84 6.42
CA LYS A 238 -11.26 -2.40 5.13
C LYS A 238 -9.99 -2.76 4.35
N LYS A 239 -9.83 -4.03 4.05
CA LYS A 239 -8.75 -4.53 3.20
C LYS A 239 -9.16 -4.54 1.73
N SER A 240 -8.16 -4.43 0.87
CA SER A 240 -8.27 -4.61 -0.57
C SER A 240 -7.57 -5.93 -0.91
N VAL A 241 -8.30 -6.90 -1.43
CA VAL A 241 -7.76 -8.23 -1.79
C VAL A 241 -7.58 -8.29 -3.30
N TRP A 242 -6.38 -8.64 -3.72
CA TRP A 242 -5.97 -8.67 -5.11
C TRP A 242 -5.42 -10.05 -5.49
N ILE A 243 -5.81 -10.53 -6.64
CA ILE A 243 -5.28 -11.76 -7.23
C ILE A 243 -4.31 -11.34 -8.32
N PHE A 244 -3.03 -11.73 -8.16
CA PHE A 244 -1.98 -11.47 -9.12
C PHE A 244 -1.58 -12.76 -9.83
N GLY A 245 -1.39 -12.66 -11.13
CA GLY A 245 -0.85 -13.73 -11.94
C GLY A 245 -0.27 -13.16 -13.22
N GLY A 246 0.71 -13.88 -13.79
CA GLY A 246 1.30 -13.54 -15.08
C GLY A 246 0.42 -13.97 -16.25
N ASP A 247 0.95 -13.80 -17.46
CA ASP A 247 0.31 -14.19 -18.72
C ASP A 247 0.00 -15.69 -18.77
N GLY A 248 0.92 -16.54 -18.30
CA GLY A 248 0.73 -17.99 -18.24
C GLY A 248 -0.49 -18.37 -17.41
N TRP A 249 -0.65 -17.79 -16.22
CA TRP A 249 -1.81 -18.02 -15.38
C TRP A 249 -3.11 -17.50 -16.00
N ALA A 250 -3.06 -16.29 -16.55
CA ALA A 250 -4.25 -15.63 -17.08
C ALA A 250 -4.79 -16.24 -18.37
N TYR A 251 -3.91 -16.80 -19.22
CA TYR A 251 -4.29 -17.33 -20.53
C TYR A 251 -4.31 -18.85 -20.59
N ASP A 252 -3.42 -19.54 -19.87
CA ASP A 252 -3.25 -20.99 -19.99
C ASP A 252 -4.16 -21.78 -19.06
N ILE A 253 -4.66 -21.16 -17.99
CA ILE A 253 -5.65 -21.76 -17.07
C ILE A 253 -7.06 -21.18 -17.28
N GLY A 254 -7.38 -20.74 -18.48
CA GLY A 254 -8.74 -20.38 -18.83
C GLY A 254 -9.30 -19.18 -18.09
N TYR A 255 -8.62 -18.07 -18.17
CA TYR A 255 -9.04 -16.75 -17.67
C TYR A 255 -8.91 -16.52 -16.15
N GLY A 256 -8.02 -17.24 -15.53
CA GLY A 256 -7.60 -17.12 -14.16
C GLY A 256 -8.17 -16.07 -13.30
#